data_7405d0fac8c453765a91b62fea2dbde7
#
_entry.id   7405d0fac8c453765a91b62fea2dbde7
#
_cell.length_a   1.000
_cell.length_b   1.000
_cell.length_c   1.000
_cell.angle_alpha   90.00
_cell.angle_beta   90.00
_cell.angle_gamma   90.00
#
_symmetry.space_group_name_H-M   'P 1'
#
loop_
_entity.id
_entity.type
_entity.pdbx_description
1 polymer ?
#
loop_
_entity_poly.entity_id
_entity_poly.type
_entity_poly.pdbx_seq_one_letter_code
_entity_poly.pdbx_strand_id
1 'polypeptide(L)'
;DAAAVLRALRTLYAPDISDGRLETLAARLGSDVPFFIRGGTQLATGRGEVVSPLPQLAAGWFVVVKPDEGYSTAEMYRRLDEPGSVLVRNSRYMQDAVAANNVHAVAVELHNSFERVVPKDSSLRTIKDALREQGALGTLLSGSGSAVFGLFDDQSAAAAAAVALKKTWPWVFVARPV
;
A
#
# COMPACT_ATOMS: atom_id res chain seq x y z
N ASP A 1 8.93 10.90 -3.54
CA ASP A 1 10.02 11.86 -3.79
C ASP A 1 9.87 13.14 -2.96
N ALA A 2 8.68 13.80 -2.92
CA ALA A 2 8.49 15.06 -2.20
C ALA A 2 8.86 14.97 -0.71
N ALA A 3 8.43 13.91 -0.01
CA ALA A 3 8.80 13.69 1.39
C ALA A 3 10.31 13.53 1.59
N ALA A 4 11.00 12.83 0.69
CA ALA A 4 12.45 12.67 0.75
C ALA A 4 13.16 14.01 0.61
N VAL A 5 12.72 14.87 -0.32
CA VAL A 5 13.24 16.23 -0.48
C VAL A 5 13.00 17.08 0.78
N LEU A 6 11.78 17.05 1.34
CA LEU A 6 11.47 17.78 2.57
C LEU A 6 12.35 17.32 3.75
N ARG A 7 12.54 16.02 3.91
CA ARG A 7 13.43 15.46 4.95
C ARG A 7 14.88 15.88 4.75
N ALA A 8 15.38 15.84 3.52
CA ALA A 8 16.74 16.30 3.20
C ALA A 8 16.92 17.80 3.48
N LEU A 9 15.97 18.64 3.04
CA LEU A 9 16.01 20.08 3.31
C LEU A 9 15.97 20.38 4.81
N ARG A 10 15.13 19.66 5.58
CA ARG A 10 15.14 19.77 7.05
C ARG A 10 16.52 19.48 7.60
N THR A 11 17.11 18.37 7.24
CA THR A 11 18.44 17.96 7.76
C THR A 11 19.52 19.00 7.45
N LEU A 12 19.47 19.60 6.26
CA LEU A 12 20.52 20.52 5.80
C LEU A 12 20.34 21.95 6.29
N TYR A 13 19.10 22.44 6.42
CA TYR A 13 18.85 23.89 6.58
C TYR A 13 17.97 24.23 7.77
N ALA A 14 17.23 23.31 8.34
CA ALA A 14 16.25 23.60 9.38
C ALA A 14 16.04 22.38 10.32
N PRO A 15 17.10 21.91 11.01
CA PRO A 15 17.05 20.69 11.82
C PRO A 15 16.03 20.75 12.96
N ASP A 16 15.67 21.94 13.41
CA ASP A 16 14.75 22.16 14.53
C ASP A 16 13.27 22.07 14.14
N ILE A 17 12.94 21.93 12.85
CA ILE A 17 11.55 21.75 12.43
C ILE A 17 11.06 20.37 12.89
N SER A 18 9.97 20.39 13.69
CA SER A 18 9.31 19.16 14.17
C SER A 18 8.66 18.37 13.04
N ASP A 19 8.48 17.04 13.23
CA ASP A 19 7.79 16.18 12.26
C ASP A 19 6.37 16.68 11.97
N GLY A 20 5.60 17.12 12.98
CA GLY A 20 4.26 17.67 12.79
C GLY A 20 4.22 18.93 11.92
N ARG A 21 5.23 19.81 12.04
CA ARG A 21 5.34 20.96 11.14
C ARG A 21 5.70 20.54 9.73
N LEU A 22 6.57 19.55 9.59
CA LEU A 22 6.96 19.02 8.29
C LEU A 22 5.80 18.30 7.62
N GLU A 23 4.99 17.53 8.36
CA GLU A 23 3.75 16.91 7.89
C GLU A 23 2.74 17.94 7.39
N THR A 24 2.60 19.07 8.11
CA THR A 24 1.73 20.18 7.68
C THR A 24 2.18 20.76 6.33
N LEU A 25 3.48 20.90 6.12
CA LEU A 25 4.04 21.36 4.84
C LEU A 25 3.85 20.29 3.76
N ALA A 26 4.06 19.02 4.10
CA ALA A 26 3.90 17.88 3.23
C ALA A 26 2.46 17.75 2.69
N ALA A 27 1.45 17.95 3.53
CA ALA A 27 0.04 17.92 3.14
C ALA A 27 -0.33 18.95 2.06
N ARG A 28 0.42 20.04 1.93
CA ARG A 28 0.24 21.05 0.88
C ARG A 28 0.76 20.59 -0.49
N LEU A 29 1.61 19.58 -0.52
CA LEU A 29 2.19 18.99 -1.74
C LEU A 29 1.38 17.79 -2.25
N GLY A 30 0.67 17.11 -1.35
CA GLY A 30 -0.19 15.99 -1.71
C GLY A 30 -0.64 15.21 -0.46
N SER A 31 -1.81 14.58 -0.54
CA SER A 31 -2.44 13.88 0.59
C SER A 31 -1.57 12.74 1.15
N ASP A 32 -0.84 12.03 0.30
CA ASP A 32 -0.01 10.89 0.72
C ASP A 32 1.38 11.30 1.24
N VAL A 33 1.81 12.58 1.03
CA VAL A 33 3.17 13.02 1.38
C VAL A 33 3.44 12.99 2.89
N PRO A 34 2.49 13.36 3.78
CA PRO A 34 2.66 13.26 5.23
C PRO A 34 3.02 11.86 5.72
N PHE A 35 2.41 10.82 5.13
CA PHE A 35 2.72 9.44 5.45
C PHE A 35 4.23 9.13 5.35
N PHE A 36 4.87 9.61 4.28
CA PHE A 36 6.30 9.36 4.02
C PHE A 36 7.25 10.27 4.82
N ILE A 37 6.74 11.29 5.53
CA ILE A 37 7.56 12.06 6.48
C ILE A 37 7.91 11.19 7.68
N ARG A 38 6.91 10.51 8.24
CA ARG A 38 7.04 9.68 9.45
C ARG A 38 7.50 8.26 9.10
N GLY A 39 6.95 7.66 8.07
CA GLY A 39 7.19 6.26 7.70
C GLY A 39 6.55 5.26 8.68
N GLY A 40 6.92 4.00 8.56
CA GLY A 40 6.37 2.92 9.39
C GLY A 40 4.92 2.57 9.06
N THR A 41 4.21 1.98 10.03
CA THR A 41 2.80 1.62 9.89
C THR A 41 1.92 2.73 10.45
N GLN A 42 0.97 3.22 9.66
CA GLN A 42 0.13 4.35 10.02
C GLN A 42 -1.33 4.13 9.59
N LEU A 43 -2.25 4.70 10.36
CA LEU A 43 -3.63 4.90 9.96
C LEU A 43 -3.74 6.28 9.28
N ALA A 44 -4.17 6.29 8.03
CA ALA A 44 -4.50 7.52 7.31
C ALA A 44 -6.02 7.72 7.31
N THR A 45 -6.46 8.94 7.62
CA THR A 45 -7.88 9.35 7.64
C THR A 45 -8.08 10.65 6.87
N GLY A 46 -9.33 11.13 6.79
CA GLY A 46 -9.65 12.26 5.93
C GLY A 46 -9.55 11.85 4.46
N ARG A 47 -8.82 12.60 3.66
CA ARG A 47 -8.46 12.26 2.27
C ARG A 47 -7.11 11.53 2.17
N GLY A 48 -6.53 11.10 3.32
CA GLY A 48 -5.21 10.49 3.45
C GLY A 48 -4.16 11.39 4.12
N GLU A 49 -4.47 12.65 4.35
CA GLU A 49 -3.53 13.65 4.89
C GLU A 49 -3.38 13.60 6.41
N VAL A 50 -4.36 13.05 7.13
CA VAL A 50 -4.30 12.93 8.59
C VAL A 50 -3.75 11.55 8.93
N VAL A 51 -2.51 11.50 9.38
CA VAL A 51 -1.81 10.25 9.69
C VAL A 51 -1.61 10.07 11.19
N SER A 52 -1.88 8.87 11.67
CA SER A 52 -1.70 8.47 13.06
C SER A 52 -0.84 7.21 13.11
N PRO A 53 0.23 7.16 13.93
CA PRO A 53 1.09 6.00 14.00
C PRO A 53 0.34 4.80 14.60
N LEU A 54 0.59 3.63 14.04
CA LEU A 54 0.19 2.34 14.58
C LEU A 54 1.45 1.59 15.03
N PRO A 55 1.30 0.54 15.87
CA PRO A 55 2.39 -0.40 16.10
C PRO A 55 2.94 -0.90 14.77
N GLN A 56 4.26 -1.04 14.69
CA GLN A 56 4.89 -1.49 13.44
C GLN A 56 4.51 -2.94 13.16
N LEU A 57 4.02 -3.20 11.94
CA LEU A 57 3.89 -4.57 11.45
C LEU A 57 5.30 -5.05 11.09
N ALA A 58 5.91 -5.84 11.99
CA ALA A 58 7.26 -6.38 11.78
C ALA A 58 7.25 -7.73 11.03
N ALA A 59 6.12 -8.44 11.09
CA ALA A 59 5.93 -9.72 10.42
C ALA A 59 5.49 -9.54 8.97
N GLY A 60 5.86 -10.52 8.14
CA GLY A 60 5.40 -10.62 6.76
C GLY A 60 6.35 -10.05 5.73
N TRP A 61 6.12 -10.54 4.52
CA TRP A 61 6.85 -10.16 3.31
C TRP A 61 5.84 -9.84 2.21
N PHE A 62 6.16 -8.85 1.40
CA PHE A 62 5.33 -8.45 0.27
C PHE A 62 6.02 -8.81 -1.03
N VAL A 63 5.28 -9.45 -1.94
CA VAL A 63 5.68 -9.56 -3.34
C VAL A 63 4.82 -8.60 -4.12
N VAL A 64 5.43 -7.56 -4.68
CA VAL A 64 4.76 -6.52 -5.45
C VAL A 64 4.96 -6.77 -6.92
N VAL A 65 3.88 -6.85 -7.67
CA VAL A 65 3.87 -7.00 -9.12
C VAL A 65 3.30 -5.72 -9.73
N LYS A 66 4.07 -5.07 -10.61
CA LYS A 66 3.60 -3.91 -11.37
C LYS A 66 3.49 -4.30 -12.84
N PRO A 67 2.28 -4.41 -13.40
CA PRO A 67 2.09 -4.63 -14.83
C PRO A 67 2.44 -3.37 -15.64
N ASP A 68 2.59 -3.50 -16.95
CA ASP A 68 2.86 -2.36 -17.84
C ASP A 68 1.69 -1.39 -17.93
N GLU A 69 0.48 -1.87 -17.74
CA GLU A 69 -0.70 -1.02 -17.68
C GLU A 69 -0.64 -0.03 -16.51
N GLY A 70 -1.26 1.12 -16.69
CA GLY A 70 -1.38 2.15 -15.67
C GLY A 70 -2.81 2.65 -15.56
N TYR A 71 -3.22 3.08 -14.36
CA TYR A 71 -4.53 3.70 -14.14
C TYR A 71 -4.36 5.16 -13.77
N SER A 72 -5.21 6.02 -14.33
CA SER A 72 -5.31 7.39 -13.87
C SER A 72 -5.98 7.42 -12.50
N THR A 73 -5.28 7.93 -11.49
CA THR A 73 -5.82 8.07 -10.12
C THR A 73 -7.12 8.89 -10.13
N ALA A 74 -7.17 9.98 -10.90
CA ALA A 74 -8.35 10.81 -11.01
C ALA A 74 -9.54 10.03 -11.61
N GLU A 75 -9.30 9.22 -12.64
CA GLU A 75 -10.35 8.39 -13.24
C GLU A 75 -10.82 7.30 -12.28
N MET A 76 -9.93 6.68 -11.52
CA MET A 76 -10.29 5.67 -10.53
C MET A 76 -11.16 6.26 -9.41
N TYR A 77 -10.86 7.46 -8.94
CA TYR A 77 -11.72 8.17 -7.98
C TYR A 77 -13.08 8.51 -8.59
N ARG A 78 -13.12 9.03 -9.82
CA ARG A 78 -14.38 9.35 -10.52
C ARG A 78 -15.30 8.11 -10.61
N ARG A 79 -14.76 6.93 -10.92
CA ARG A 79 -15.50 5.67 -10.95
C ARG A 79 -15.95 5.23 -9.57
N LEU A 80 -15.12 5.50 -8.54
CA LEU A 80 -15.44 5.15 -7.17
C LEU A 80 -16.60 6.01 -6.61
N ASP A 81 -16.76 7.24 -7.10
CA ASP A 81 -17.83 8.16 -6.72
C ASP A 81 -19.20 7.75 -7.31
N GLU A 82 -19.24 6.78 -8.23
CA GLU A 82 -20.49 6.26 -8.75
C GLU A 82 -21.30 5.52 -7.66
N PRO A 83 -22.64 5.67 -7.61
CA PRO A 83 -23.47 5.05 -6.59
C PRO A 83 -23.25 3.52 -6.50
N GLY A 84 -23.06 3.02 -5.28
CA GLY A 84 -22.85 1.59 -5.01
C GLY A 84 -21.41 1.11 -5.18
N SER A 85 -20.46 1.98 -5.52
CA SER A 85 -19.07 1.60 -5.73
C SER A 85 -18.26 1.47 -4.43
N VAL A 86 -18.65 2.15 -3.35
CA VAL A 86 -17.91 2.12 -2.07
C VAL A 86 -18.50 1.10 -1.11
N LEU A 87 -17.64 0.25 -0.56
CA LEU A 87 -17.96 -0.56 0.62
C LEU A 87 -17.22 0.06 1.81
N VAL A 88 -18.00 0.55 2.77
CA VAL A 88 -17.44 1.01 4.04
C VAL A 88 -17.07 -0.24 4.87
N ARG A 89 -15.79 -0.44 5.11
CA ARG A 89 -15.28 -1.44 6.06
C ARG A 89 -14.79 -0.75 7.33
N ASN A 90 -15.00 -1.42 8.46
CA ASN A 90 -14.44 -0.96 9.72
C ASN A 90 -12.94 -1.31 9.75
N SER A 91 -12.09 -0.29 9.75
CA SER A 91 -10.63 -0.47 9.79
C SER A 91 -10.12 -0.98 11.15
N ARG A 92 -10.98 -1.10 12.17
CA ARG A 92 -10.58 -1.52 13.52
C ARG A 92 -9.97 -2.92 13.52
N TYR A 93 -10.58 -3.87 12.81
CA TYR A 93 -10.04 -5.25 12.74
C TYR A 93 -8.66 -5.30 12.11
N MET A 94 -8.40 -4.49 11.08
CA MET A 94 -7.07 -4.33 10.50
C MET A 94 -6.09 -3.73 11.53
N GLN A 95 -6.51 -2.70 12.27
CA GLN A 95 -5.67 -2.08 13.31
C GLN A 95 -5.33 -3.08 14.43
N ASP A 96 -6.31 -3.87 14.87
CA ASP A 96 -6.11 -4.91 15.88
C ASP A 96 -5.15 -6.01 15.38
N ALA A 97 -5.28 -6.43 14.10
CA ALA A 97 -4.39 -7.40 13.47
C ALA A 97 -2.94 -6.88 13.35
N VAL A 98 -2.78 -5.61 12.98
CA VAL A 98 -1.47 -4.93 12.93
C VAL A 98 -0.87 -4.82 14.33
N ALA A 99 -1.65 -4.39 15.32
CA ALA A 99 -1.19 -4.24 16.70
C ALA A 99 -0.75 -5.60 17.30
N ALA A 100 -1.43 -6.69 16.93
CA ALA A 100 -1.06 -8.04 17.31
C ALA A 100 0.12 -8.62 16.53
N ASN A 101 0.65 -7.87 15.54
CA ASN A 101 1.67 -8.35 14.58
C ASN A 101 1.30 -9.69 13.93
N ASN A 102 0.02 -9.90 13.65
CA ASN A 102 -0.54 -11.13 13.11
C ASN A 102 -0.77 -11.03 11.60
N VAL A 103 0.21 -11.49 10.81
CA VAL A 103 0.20 -11.42 9.36
C VAL A 103 -1.00 -12.15 8.72
N HIS A 104 -1.45 -13.27 9.30
CA HIS A 104 -2.61 -14.01 8.81
C HIS A 104 -3.91 -13.21 9.01
N ALA A 105 -4.08 -12.59 10.18
CA ALA A 105 -5.22 -11.70 10.42
C ALA A 105 -5.19 -10.47 9.50
N VAL A 106 -4.01 -9.87 9.28
CA VAL A 106 -3.83 -8.79 8.31
C VAL A 106 -4.26 -9.23 6.90
N ALA A 107 -3.87 -10.45 6.47
CA ALA A 107 -4.24 -10.97 5.15
C ALA A 107 -5.75 -11.09 4.96
N VAL A 108 -6.50 -11.48 6.00
CA VAL A 108 -7.97 -11.58 5.98
C VAL A 108 -8.64 -10.21 5.86
N GLU A 109 -8.05 -9.18 6.49
CA GLU A 109 -8.62 -7.83 6.52
C GLU A 109 -8.21 -6.97 5.31
N LEU A 110 -7.39 -7.48 4.40
CA LEU A 110 -7.00 -6.76 3.19
C LEU A 110 -8.24 -6.35 2.37
N HIS A 111 -8.37 -5.06 2.12
CA HIS A 111 -9.47 -4.49 1.35
C HIS A 111 -9.03 -3.22 0.61
N ASN A 112 -9.46 -3.10 -0.65
CA ASN A 112 -9.30 -1.88 -1.43
C ASN A 112 -10.54 -1.65 -2.31
N SER A 113 -11.25 -0.55 -2.04
CA SER A 113 -12.47 -0.20 -2.79
C SER A 113 -12.22 0.00 -4.28
N PHE A 114 -11.02 0.40 -4.68
CA PHE A 114 -10.66 0.55 -6.09
C PHE A 114 -10.74 -0.75 -6.88
N GLU A 115 -10.59 -1.93 -6.25
CA GLU A 115 -10.72 -3.22 -6.95
C GLU A 115 -12.09 -3.42 -7.62
N ARG A 116 -13.11 -2.69 -7.17
CA ARG A 116 -14.47 -2.77 -7.74
C ARG A 116 -14.63 -1.97 -9.04
N VAL A 117 -13.74 -1.00 -9.25
CA VAL A 117 -13.83 -0.04 -10.35
C VAL A 117 -12.66 -0.12 -11.33
N VAL A 118 -11.74 -1.08 -11.14
CA VAL A 118 -10.68 -1.33 -12.14
C VAL A 118 -11.30 -1.70 -13.50
N PRO A 119 -10.64 -1.39 -14.62
CA PRO A 119 -11.06 -1.84 -15.95
C PRO A 119 -11.27 -3.34 -16.01
N LYS A 120 -12.30 -3.81 -16.73
CA LYS A 120 -12.65 -5.24 -16.82
C LYS A 120 -11.56 -6.08 -17.51
N ASP A 121 -10.81 -5.45 -18.40
CA ASP A 121 -9.70 -6.02 -19.16
C ASP A 121 -8.35 -5.91 -18.44
N SER A 122 -8.36 -5.46 -17.18
CA SER A 122 -7.14 -5.32 -16.38
C SER A 122 -6.52 -6.67 -16.03
N SER A 123 -5.21 -6.70 -15.85
CA SER A 123 -4.47 -7.88 -15.38
C SER A 123 -4.60 -8.14 -13.87
N LEU A 124 -5.34 -7.31 -13.13
CA LEU A 124 -5.51 -7.41 -11.67
C LEU A 124 -5.85 -8.84 -11.21
N ARG A 125 -6.87 -9.46 -11.81
CA ARG A 125 -7.33 -10.79 -11.42
C ARG A 125 -6.25 -11.83 -11.67
N THR A 126 -5.65 -11.82 -12.86
CA THR A 126 -4.57 -12.73 -13.24
C THR A 126 -3.37 -12.63 -12.30
N ILE A 127 -2.97 -11.41 -11.92
CA ILE A 127 -1.86 -11.21 -10.98
C ILE A 127 -2.24 -11.71 -9.58
N LYS A 128 -3.45 -11.41 -9.11
CA LYS A 128 -3.91 -11.88 -7.78
C LYS A 128 -3.96 -13.40 -7.71
N ASP A 129 -4.44 -14.07 -8.75
CA ASP A 129 -4.53 -15.52 -8.80
C ASP A 129 -3.13 -16.13 -8.86
N ALA A 130 -2.23 -15.61 -9.69
CA ALA A 130 -0.84 -16.04 -9.73
C ALA A 130 -0.10 -15.87 -8.40
N LEU A 131 -0.32 -14.76 -7.68
CA LEU A 131 0.23 -14.57 -6.34
C LEU A 131 -0.29 -15.60 -5.33
N ARG A 132 -1.60 -15.95 -5.40
CA ARG A 132 -2.20 -16.98 -4.55
C ARG A 132 -1.65 -18.38 -4.87
N GLU A 133 -1.49 -18.72 -6.16
CA GLU A 133 -0.86 -19.96 -6.60
C GLU A 133 0.57 -20.11 -6.08
N GLN A 134 1.26 -18.99 -5.85
CA GLN A 134 2.60 -18.97 -5.22
C GLN A 134 2.54 -18.95 -3.69
N GLY A 135 1.37 -19.10 -3.07
CA GLY A 135 1.22 -19.20 -1.61
C GLY A 135 1.02 -17.88 -0.86
N ALA A 136 0.62 -16.81 -1.53
CA ALA A 136 0.27 -15.57 -0.83
C ALA A 136 -0.94 -15.79 0.10
N LEU A 137 -0.82 -15.37 1.36
CA LEU A 137 -1.88 -15.41 2.38
C LEU A 137 -3.06 -14.50 2.01
N GLY A 138 -2.77 -13.39 1.34
CA GLY A 138 -3.73 -12.44 0.84
C GLY A 138 -3.14 -11.62 -0.29
N THR A 139 -3.99 -11.09 -1.17
CA THR A 139 -3.57 -10.29 -2.33
C THR A 139 -4.43 -9.05 -2.47
N LEU A 140 -3.81 -7.91 -2.80
CA LEU A 140 -4.52 -6.64 -2.90
C LEU A 140 -3.92 -5.73 -3.97
N LEU A 141 -4.79 -4.93 -4.61
CA LEU A 141 -4.39 -3.78 -5.41
C LEU A 141 -3.75 -2.72 -4.50
N SER A 142 -2.64 -2.14 -4.90
CA SER A 142 -1.96 -1.07 -4.17
C SER A 142 -2.49 0.30 -4.60
N GLY A 143 -3.10 1.04 -3.68
CA GLY A 143 -3.67 2.36 -3.96
C GLY A 143 -4.68 2.32 -5.11
N SER A 144 -4.60 3.28 -6.02
CA SER A 144 -5.42 3.31 -7.25
C SER A 144 -4.92 2.34 -8.34
N GLY A 145 -3.84 1.63 -8.09
CA GLY A 145 -3.23 0.64 -9.01
C GLY A 145 -2.19 1.27 -9.94
N SER A 146 -1.69 0.52 -10.88
CA SER A 146 -2.01 -0.88 -11.23
C SER A 146 -1.16 -1.92 -10.50
N ALA A 147 -0.28 -1.51 -9.58
CA ALA A 147 0.50 -2.45 -8.80
C ALA A 147 -0.40 -3.31 -7.91
N VAL A 148 -0.06 -4.59 -7.79
CA VAL A 148 -0.74 -5.57 -6.94
C VAL A 148 0.30 -6.20 -6.02
N PHE A 149 -0.06 -6.46 -4.78
CA PHE A 149 0.83 -7.19 -3.89
C PHE A 149 0.19 -8.47 -3.34
N GLY A 150 1.06 -9.41 -3.01
CA GLY A 150 0.75 -10.59 -2.20
C GLY A 150 1.49 -10.51 -0.87
N LEU A 151 0.83 -10.88 0.22
CA LEU A 151 1.39 -10.95 1.57
C LEU A 151 1.79 -12.40 1.87
N PHE A 152 3.00 -12.60 2.38
CA PHE A 152 3.59 -13.89 2.74
C PHE A 152 4.09 -13.81 4.19
N ASP A 153 4.09 -14.92 4.90
CA ASP A 153 4.65 -15.02 6.25
C ASP A 153 6.13 -15.47 6.27
N ASP A 154 6.61 -16.00 5.15
CA ASP A 154 7.97 -16.52 5.01
C ASP A 154 8.76 -15.82 3.90
N GLN A 155 10.02 -15.50 4.18
CA GLN A 155 10.92 -14.83 3.23
C GLN A 155 11.24 -15.71 2.02
N SER A 156 11.47 -16.99 2.24
CA SER A 156 11.89 -17.91 1.17
C SER A 156 10.73 -18.14 0.21
N ALA A 157 9.49 -18.25 0.73
CA ALA A 157 8.28 -18.34 -0.07
C ALA A 157 8.07 -17.07 -0.92
N ALA A 158 8.21 -15.89 -0.32
CA ALA A 158 8.13 -14.61 -1.03
C ALA A 158 9.20 -14.50 -2.13
N ALA A 159 10.44 -14.89 -1.84
CA ALA A 159 11.52 -14.87 -2.82
C ALA A 159 11.29 -15.84 -3.98
N ALA A 160 10.83 -17.06 -3.69
CA ALA A 160 10.49 -18.05 -4.71
C ALA A 160 9.34 -17.57 -5.61
N ALA A 161 8.28 -17.01 -5.01
CA ALA A 161 7.16 -16.40 -5.71
C ALA A 161 7.64 -15.28 -6.65
N ALA A 162 8.50 -14.39 -6.19
CA ALA A 162 9.02 -13.31 -7.01
C ALA A 162 9.81 -13.82 -8.21
N VAL A 163 10.62 -14.88 -8.04
CA VAL A 163 11.36 -15.52 -9.15
C VAL A 163 10.40 -16.13 -10.17
N ALA A 164 9.34 -16.82 -9.72
CA ALA A 164 8.35 -17.42 -10.60
C ALA A 164 7.60 -16.34 -11.40
N LEU A 165 7.15 -15.28 -10.73
CA LEU A 165 6.35 -14.21 -11.32
C LEU A 165 7.13 -13.32 -12.29
N LYS A 166 8.45 -13.16 -12.13
CA LYS A 166 9.32 -12.44 -13.06
C LYS A 166 9.36 -13.04 -14.48
N LYS A 167 8.94 -14.28 -14.63
CA LYS A 167 8.84 -14.92 -15.97
C LYS A 167 7.71 -14.34 -16.81
N THR A 168 6.70 -13.77 -16.18
CA THR A 168 5.49 -13.25 -16.82
C THR A 168 5.39 -11.73 -16.72
N TRP A 169 5.82 -11.14 -15.61
CA TRP A 169 5.73 -9.70 -15.37
C TRP A 169 7.11 -9.05 -15.25
N PRO A 170 7.34 -7.90 -15.92
CA PRO A 170 8.66 -7.26 -15.97
C PRO A 170 9.09 -6.67 -14.62
N TRP A 171 8.12 -6.24 -13.80
CA TRP A 171 8.38 -5.54 -12.55
C TRP A 171 7.83 -6.33 -11.37
N VAL A 172 8.71 -7.10 -10.73
CA VAL A 172 8.38 -7.87 -9.51
C VAL A 172 9.45 -7.60 -8.44
N PHE A 173 8.99 -7.19 -7.26
CA PHE A 173 9.83 -6.81 -6.14
C PHE A 173 9.42 -7.56 -4.87
N VAL A 174 10.42 -7.88 -4.04
CA VAL A 174 10.18 -8.35 -2.66
C VAL A 174 10.45 -7.18 -1.72
N ALA A 175 9.54 -6.94 -0.80
CA ALA A 175 9.65 -5.89 0.21
C ALA A 175 9.24 -6.43 1.59
N ARG A 176 9.64 -5.73 2.63
CA ARG A 176 9.19 -5.97 4.01
C ARG A 176 8.74 -4.65 4.64
N PRO A 177 7.93 -4.71 5.69
CA PRO A 177 7.61 -3.54 6.51
C PRO A 177 8.88 -2.93 7.12
N VAL A 178 8.92 -1.61 7.23
CA VAL A 178 10.05 -0.83 7.78
C VAL A 178 9.55 0.12 8.84
#